data_f6b6a4f355bd0bebea1d2ccd0b6b70f5
#
_entry.id   f6b6a4f355bd0bebea1d2ccd0b6b70f5
#
_cell.length_a   1.000
_cell.length_b   1.000
_cell.length_c   1.000
_cell.angle_alpha   90.00
_cell.angle_beta   90.00
_cell.angle_gamma   90.00
#
_symmetry.space_group_name_H-M   'P 1'
#
loop_
_entity.id
_entity.type
_entity.pdbx_description
1 polymer ?
#
loop_
_entity_poly.entity_id
_entity_poly.type
_entity_poly.pdbx_seq_one_letter_code
_entity_poly.pdbx_strand_id
1 'polypeptide(L)'
;MNTYKVTTKIQLKNTTIAGFLFLTFGNGVVVWALKYVDSGFAALEISAQPLVILLFMKFFEGKKIQPMSIIGVVLGVIGIFLLVSQKELIGKENTALGMIMIFSCMLSWGYGSLFVAKADLPSNFFVNTGYQMITGGMMLLITSFAFGETWSSPLSWSEPVQLSMIALVILGSIVAFTSFNYLLKSVSPEKVATSTYVNPIIAMLLGWYFLNEQVTTQSIVAAAVLLSGVYFINTKKKLTMYSRFKK
;
A
#
# COMPACT_ATOMS: atom_id res chain seq x y z
N MET A 1 -17.76 -5.90 31.94
CA MET A 1 -18.19 -6.98 31.03
C MET A 1 -18.31 -6.40 29.64
N ASN A 2 -17.30 -6.60 28.77
CA ASN A 2 -17.37 -6.13 27.40
C ASN A 2 -18.33 -7.07 26.63
N THR A 3 -19.55 -6.62 26.42
CA THR A 3 -20.49 -7.26 25.50
C THR A 3 -19.87 -7.22 24.10
N TYR A 4 -19.43 -8.35 23.58
CA TYR A 4 -19.03 -8.50 22.18
C TYR A 4 -20.23 -8.09 21.33
N LYS A 5 -20.19 -6.85 20.76
CA LYS A 5 -21.21 -6.43 19.80
C LYS A 5 -21.11 -7.37 18.61
N VAL A 6 -22.17 -8.14 18.37
CA VAL A 6 -22.29 -9.01 17.19
C VAL A 6 -22.14 -8.12 15.94
N THR A 7 -21.32 -8.53 15.03
CA THR A 7 -21.09 -7.85 13.74
C THR A 7 -22.41 -7.77 12.96
N THR A 8 -22.83 -6.58 12.56
CA THR A 8 -24.08 -6.40 11.80
C THR A 8 -23.91 -6.89 10.35
N LYS A 9 -25.03 -7.19 9.69
CA LYS A 9 -25.01 -7.55 8.26
C LYS A 9 -24.36 -6.47 7.39
N ILE A 10 -24.54 -5.19 7.75
CA ILE A 10 -23.92 -4.04 7.05
C ILE A 10 -22.42 -4.06 7.25
N GLN A 11 -21.95 -4.28 8.48
CA GLN A 11 -20.53 -4.37 8.78
C GLN A 11 -19.87 -5.55 8.07
N LEU A 12 -20.54 -6.71 8.02
CA LEU A 12 -20.03 -7.87 7.28
C LEU A 12 -19.93 -7.57 5.77
N LYS A 13 -20.95 -6.95 5.18
CA LYS A 13 -20.91 -6.51 3.78
C LYS A 13 -19.74 -5.54 3.54
N ASN A 14 -19.56 -4.55 4.41
CA ASN A 14 -18.52 -3.55 4.25
C ASN A 14 -17.11 -4.13 4.42
N THR A 15 -16.91 -5.07 5.36
CA THR A 15 -15.62 -5.77 5.50
C THR A 15 -15.33 -6.65 4.29
N THR A 16 -16.34 -7.28 3.71
CA THR A 16 -16.20 -8.08 2.47
C THR A 16 -15.79 -7.20 1.29
N ILE A 17 -16.42 -6.04 1.12
CA ILE A 17 -16.02 -5.06 0.07
C ILE A 17 -14.58 -4.60 0.29
N ALA A 18 -14.20 -4.26 1.52
CA ALA A 18 -12.84 -3.86 1.84
C ALA A 18 -11.82 -5.00 1.58
N GLY A 19 -12.16 -6.23 1.97
CA GLY A 19 -11.36 -7.43 1.68
C GLY A 19 -11.14 -7.65 0.18
N PHE A 20 -12.18 -7.48 -0.63
CA PHE A 20 -12.08 -7.52 -2.08
C PHE A 20 -11.14 -6.43 -2.62
N LEU A 21 -11.35 -5.18 -2.22
CA LEU A 21 -10.59 -4.03 -2.74
C LEU A 21 -9.11 -4.10 -2.38
N PHE A 22 -8.78 -4.49 -1.16
CA PHE A 22 -7.39 -4.53 -0.70
C PHE A 22 -6.68 -5.85 -1.03
N LEU A 23 -7.33 -6.97 -0.75
CA LEU A 23 -6.65 -8.27 -0.77
C LEU A 23 -6.88 -9.00 -2.08
N THR A 24 -8.15 -9.16 -2.51
CA THR A 24 -8.44 -9.93 -3.71
C THR A 24 -7.97 -9.19 -4.96
N PHE A 25 -8.47 -8.00 -5.18
CA PHE A 25 -8.09 -7.22 -6.36
C PHE A 25 -6.75 -6.50 -6.13
N GLY A 26 -6.60 -5.78 -5.03
CA GLY A 26 -5.38 -5.03 -4.73
C GLY A 26 -4.13 -5.92 -4.74
N ASN A 27 -3.98 -6.79 -3.74
CA ASN A 27 -2.78 -7.64 -3.62
C ASN A 27 -2.74 -8.74 -4.68
N GLY A 28 -3.88 -9.39 -4.99
CA GLY A 28 -3.90 -10.49 -5.96
C GLY A 28 -3.41 -10.06 -7.34
N VAL A 29 -3.88 -8.92 -7.84
CA VAL A 29 -3.45 -8.41 -9.15
C VAL A 29 -2.01 -7.90 -9.12
N VAL A 30 -1.52 -7.30 -8.00
CA VAL A 30 -0.09 -6.93 -7.87
C VAL A 30 0.79 -8.17 -8.00
N VAL A 31 0.48 -9.25 -7.28
CA VAL A 31 1.27 -10.50 -7.35
C VAL A 31 1.30 -11.04 -8.79
N TRP A 32 0.17 -10.97 -9.48
CA TRP A 32 0.11 -11.40 -10.88
C TRP A 32 0.91 -10.49 -11.82
N ALA A 33 0.85 -9.17 -11.59
CA ALA A 33 1.58 -8.17 -12.39
C ALA A 33 3.10 -8.37 -12.32
N LEU A 34 3.63 -8.90 -11.20
CA LEU A 34 5.07 -9.20 -11.04
C LEU A 34 5.58 -10.29 -12.02
N LYS A 35 4.71 -10.98 -12.75
CA LYS A 35 5.11 -11.83 -13.87
C LYS A 35 5.60 -11.00 -15.07
N TYR A 36 5.12 -9.76 -15.22
CA TYR A 36 5.35 -8.87 -16.37
C TYR A 36 6.26 -7.68 -16.03
N VAL A 37 6.40 -7.31 -14.77
CA VAL A 37 7.25 -6.20 -14.32
C VAL A 37 8.16 -6.65 -13.19
N ASP A 38 9.29 -5.98 -13.05
CA ASP A 38 10.19 -6.23 -11.93
C ASP A 38 9.67 -5.56 -10.65
N SER A 39 9.98 -6.14 -9.50
CA SER A 39 9.53 -5.66 -8.20
C SER A 39 9.93 -4.20 -7.93
N GLY A 40 11.12 -3.79 -8.41
CA GLY A 40 11.58 -2.41 -8.32
C GLY A 40 10.72 -1.45 -9.12
N PHE A 41 10.31 -1.85 -10.32
CA PHE A 41 9.42 -1.05 -11.17
C PHE A 41 8.01 -0.95 -10.57
N ALA A 42 7.48 -2.07 -10.06
CA ALA A 42 6.23 -2.10 -9.33
C ALA A 42 6.26 -1.18 -8.10
N ALA A 43 7.35 -1.19 -7.31
CA ALA A 43 7.52 -0.31 -6.17
C ALA A 43 7.56 1.17 -6.56
N LEU A 44 8.20 1.50 -7.71
CA LEU A 44 8.22 2.86 -8.24
C LEU A 44 6.80 3.33 -8.59
N GLU A 45 6.02 2.52 -9.30
CA GLU A 45 4.66 2.87 -9.68
C GLU A 45 3.76 3.01 -8.44
N ILE A 46 3.80 2.05 -7.51
CA ILE A 46 3.04 2.08 -6.24
C ILE A 46 3.42 3.30 -5.38
N SER A 47 4.62 3.87 -5.53
CA SER A 47 4.99 5.08 -4.79
C SER A 47 4.13 6.31 -5.13
N ALA A 48 3.42 6.29 -6.26
CA ALA A 48 2.43 7.31 -6.61
C ALA A 48 1.07 7.12 -5.90
N GLN A 49 0.89 6.09 -5.06
CA GLN A 49 -0.34 5.83 -4.31
C GLN A 49 -0.90 7.05 -3.56
N PRO A 50 -0.08 7.89 -2.86
CA PRO A 50 -0.61 9.09 -2.21
C PRO A 50 -1.23 10.09 -3.18
N LEU A 51 -0.72 10.18 -4.43
CA LEU A 51 -1.31 11.04 -5.46
C LEU A 51 -2.71 10.52 -5.87
N VAL A 52 -2.85 9.22 -6.07
CA VAL A 52 -4.16 8.59 -6.37
C VAL A 52 -5.16 8.90 -5.27
N ILE A 53 -4.78 8.76 -4.01
CA ILE A 53 -5.63 9.06 -2.86
C ILE A 53 -6.00 10.56 -2.81
N LEU A 54 -5.07 11.46 -3.03
CA LEU A 54 -5.34 12.90 -3.07
C LEU A 54 -6.32 13.27 -4.19
N LEU A 55 -6.16 12.66 -5.38
CA LEU A 55 -7.11 12.84 -6.49
C LEU A 55 -8.49 12.31 -6.11
N PHE A 56 -8.60 11.13 -5.52
CA PHE A 56 -9.88 10.58 -5.09
C PHE A 56 -10.54 11.44 -4.00
N MET A 57 -9.78 11.94 -3.02
CA MET A 57 -10.30 12.89 -2.03
C MET A 57 -10.82 14.18 -2.67
N LYS A 58 -10.15 14.66 -3.72
CA LYS A 58 -10.62 15.82 -4.48
C LYS A 58 -11.92 15.52 -5.23
N PHE A 59 -11.96 14.40 -5.98
CA PHE A 59 -13.11 14.08 -6.84
C PHE A 59 -14.33 13.58 -6.05
N PHE A 60 -14.13 12.68 -5.09
CA PHE A 60 -15.23 12.06 -4.34
C PHE A 60 -15.64 12.83 -3.07
N GLU A 61 -14.75 13.63 -2.50
CA GLU A 61 -14.98 14.34 -1.24
C GLU A 61 -14.96 15.87 -1.40
N GLY A 62 -14.66 16.38 -2.58
CA GLY A 62 -14.54 17.83 -2.82
C GLY A 62 -13.39 18.51 -2.07
N LYS A 63 -12.46 17.74 -1.49
CA LYS A 63 -11.34 18.28 -0.72
C LYS A 63 -10.33 18.98 -1.61
N LYS A 64 -9.88 20.16 -1.20
CA LYS A 64 -8.81 20.88 -1.88
C LYS A 64 -7.46 20.22 -1.60
N ILE A 65 -6.72 19.91 -2.67
CA ILE A 65 -5.35 19.40 -2.54
C ILE A 65 -4.45 20.52 -2.06
N GLN A 66 -3.71 20.27 -1.00
CA GLN A 66 -2.74 21.25 -0.48
C GLN A 66 -1.49 21.25 -1.37
N PRO A 67 -0.93 22.41 -1.74
CA PRO A 67 0.30 22.48 -2.55
C PRO A 67 1.47 21.72 -1.93
N MET A 68 1.59 21.73 -0.59
CA MET A 68 2.62 20.98 0.13
C MET A 68 2.48 19.45 -0.09
N SER A 69 1.26 18.93 -0.16
CA SER A 69 1.05 17.50 -0.43
C SER A 69 1.51 17.13 -1.84
N ILE A 70 1.32 18.02 -2.83
CA ILE A 70 1.82 17.79 -4.20
C ILE A 70 3.36 17.75 -4.21
N ILE A 71 4.01 18.72 -3.55
CA ILE A 71 5.47 18.73 -3.41
C ILE A 71 5.96 17.44 -2.76
N GLY A 72 5.30 17.01 -1.69
CA GLY A 72 5.64 15.78 -0.99
C GLY A 72 5.50 14.52 -1.87
N VAL A 73 4.45 14.43 -2.68
CA VAL A 73 4.26 13.32 -3.63
C VAL A 73 5.37 13.33 -4.70
N VAL A 74 5.67 14.48 -5.28
CA VAL A 74 6.75 14.61 -6.30
C VAL A 74 8.10 14.17 -5.70
N LEU A 75 8.43 14.62 -4.50
CA LEU A 75 9.64 14.18 -3.80
C LEU A 75 9.63 12.67 -3.53
N GLY A 76 8.49 12.11 -3.11
CA GLY A 76 8.34 10.69 -2.91
C GLY A 76 8.64 9.87 -4.18
N VAL A 77 8.05 10.25 -5.31
CA VAL A 77 8.29 9.60 -6.61
C VAL A 77 9.77 9.73 -7.03
N ILE A 78 10.37 10.93 -6.88
CA ILE A 78 11.80 11.15 -7.18
C ILE A 78 12.68 10.25 -6.29
N GLY A 79 12.39 10.17 -4.99
CA GLY A 79 13.16 9.36 -4.05
C GLY A 79 13.11 7.86 -4.38
N ILE A 80 11.94 7.32 -4.73
CA ILE A 80 11.81 5.92 -5.19
C ILE A 80 12.54 5.73 -6.52
N PHE A 81 12.42 6.67 -7.47
CA PHE A 81 13.14 6.60 -8.73
C PHE A 81 14.65 6.52 -8.50
N LEU A 82 15.22 7.36 -7.63
CA LEU A 82 16.64 7.32 -7.26
C LEU A 82 17.03 5.97 -6.64
N LEU A 83 16.17 5.38 -5.79
CA LEU A 83 16.44 4.11 -5.15
C LEU A 83 16.45 2.94 -6.16
N VAL A 84 15.46 2.92 -7.06
CA VAL A 84 15.26 1.83 -8.02
C VAL A 84 16.24 1.92 -9.19
N SER A 85 16.64 3.14 -9.61
CA SER A 85 17.55 3.36 -10.76
C SER A 85 18.97 2.81 -10.56
N GLN A 86 19.31 2.31 -9.37
CA GLN A 86 20.56 1.59 -9.14
C GLN A 86 20.57 0.17 -9.74
N LYS A 87 19.40 -0.39 -10.04
CA LYS A 87 19.26 -1.68 -10.71
C LYS A 87 18.82 -1.41 -12.15
N GLU A 88 19.39 -2.14 -13.10
CA GLU A 88 18.93 -2.07 -14.50
C GLU A 88 17.45 -2.45 -14.54
N LEU A 89 16.61 -1.51 -14.98
CA LEU A 89 15.18 -1.71 -15.20
C LEU A 89 15.01 -2.43 -16.55
N ILE A 90 15.29 -3.73 -16.57
CA ILE A 90 15.10 -4.54 -17.78
C ILE A 90 13.59 -4.76 -17.94
N GLY A 91 13.02 -4.20 -19.00
CA GLY A 91 11.62 -4.44 -19.37
C GLY A 91 11.41 -5.89 -19.77
N LYS A 92 10.45 -6.56 -19.13
CA LYS A 92 9.99 -7.89 -19.53
C LYS A 92 9.03 -7.77 -20.72
N GLU A 93 8.82 -8.88 -21.41
CA GLU A 93 7.75 -8.95 -22.40
C GLU A 93 6.40 -8.62 -21.71
N ASN A 94 5.56 -7.81 -22.36
CA ASN A 94 4.29 -7.32 -21.83
C ASN A 94 4.37 -6.41 -20.58
N THR A 95 5.48 -5.71 -20.38
CA THR A 95 5.64 -4.75 -19.27
C THR A 95 4.49 -3.75 -19.17
N ALA A 96 3.96 -3.26 -20.32
CA ALA A 96 2.81 -2.35 -20.34
C ALA A 96 1.54 -2.96 -19.68
N LEU A 97 1.29 -4.26 -19.88
CA LEU A 97 0.20 -4.96 -19.23
C LEU A 97 0.41 -4.98 -17.71
N GLY A 98 1.61 -5.30 -17.23
CA GLY A 98 1.95 -5.29 -15.82
C GLY A 98 1.73 -3.91 -15.18
N MET A 99 2.14 -2.83 -15.86
CA MET A 99 1.91 -1.45 -15.41
C MET A 99 0.41 -1.11 -15.29
N ILE A 100 -0.39 -1.45 -16.30
CA ILE A 100 -1.85 -1.24 -16.25
C ILE A 100 -2.47 -2.02 -15.08
N MET A 101 -2.00 -3.24 -14.83
CA MET A 101 -2.45 -4.06 -13.70
C MET A 101 -2.11 -3.38 -12.38
N ILE A 102 -0.87 -2.92 -12.16
CA ILE A 102 -0.45 -2.22 -10.94
C ILE A 102 -1.25 -0.92 -10.76
N PHE A 103 -1.42 -0.14 -11.83
CA PHE A 103 -2.23 1.08 -11.76
C PHE A 103 -3.68 0.78 -11.33
N SER A 104 -4.30 -0.28 -11.86
CA SER A 104 -5.64 -0.71 -11.45
C SER A 104 -5.70 -1.10 -9.98
N CYS A 105 -4.65 -1.76 -9.46
CA CYS A 105 -4.52 -2.07 -8.02
C CYS A 105 -4.44 -0.80 -7.18
N MET A 106 -3.67 0.19 -7.61
CA MET A 106 -3.56 1.48 -6.93
C MET A 106 -4.90 2.20 -6.85
N LEU A 107 -5.71 2.15 -7.91
CA LEU A 107 -7.08 2.67 -7.88
C LEU A 107 -7.94 1.92 -6.86
N SER A 108 -7.86 0.59 -6.83
CA SER A 108 -8.58 -0.25 -5.87
C SER A 108 -8.19 0.06 -4.42
N TRP A 109 -6.88 0.13 -4.12
CA TRP A 109 -6.36 0.49 -2.81
C TRP A 109 -6.75 1.91 -2.39
N GLY A 110 -6.68 2.86 -3.33
CA GLY A 110 -7.07 4.25 -3.10
C GLY A 110 -8.55 4.37 -2.73
N TYR A 111 -9.42 3.76 -3.53
CA TYR A 111 -10.85 3.73 -3.25
C TYR A 111 -11.16 2.97 -1.96
N GLY A 112 -10.56 1.80 -1.74
CA GLY A 112 -10.68 1.01 -0.52
C GLY A 112 -10.31 1.81 0.73
N SER A 113 -9.24 2.60 0.66
CA SER A 113 -8.79 3.45 1.77
C SER A 113 -9.83 4.54 2.11
N LEU A 114 -10.40 5.21 1.10
CA LEU A 114 -11.47 6.18 1.31
C LEU A 114 -12.75 5.51 1.83
N PHE A 115 -13.08 4.34 1.31
CA PHE A 115 -14.24 3.56 1.73
C PHE A 115 -14.11 3.14 3.19
N VAL A 116 -13.01 2.49 3.59
CA VAL A 116 -12.77 2.03 4.96
C VAL A 116 -12.77 3.19 5.96
N ALA A 117 -12.21 4.35 5.58
CA ALA A 117 -12.19 5.53 6.45
C ALA A 117 -13.61 5.97 6.89
N LYS A 118 -14.63 5.75 6.06
CA LYS A 118 -16.01 6.21 6.28
C LYS A 118 -17.02 5.11 6.58
N ALA A 119 -16.80 3.89 6.10
CA ALA A 119 -17.75 2.79 6.20
C ALA A 119 -18.03 2.41 7.66
N ASP A 120 -19.26 1.94 7.93
CA ASP A 120 -19.58 1.28 9.19
C ASP A 120 -18.92 -0.10 9.23
N LEU A 121 -17.95 -0.26 10.11
CA LEU A 121 -17.12 -1.44 10.26
C LEU A 121 -17.11 -1.87 11.74
N PRO A 122 -16.80 -3.13 12.06
CA PRO A 122 -16.63 -3.57 13.44
C PRO A 122 -15.67 -2.67 14.21
N SER A 123 -16.04 -2.26 15.41
CA SER A 123 -15.24 -1.35 16.26
C SER A 123 -13.93 -1.98 16.72
N ASN A 124 -13.89 -3.31 16.86
CA ASN A 124 -12.68 -4.05 17.14
C ASN A 124 -11.88 -4.23 15.83
N PHE A 125 -10.67 -3.67 15.77
CA PHE A 125 -9.83 -3.68 14.57
C PHE A 125 -9.38 -5.07 14.17
N PHE A 126 -9.14 -5.98 15.13
CA PHE A 126 -8.80 -7.38 14.83
C PHE A 126 -9.97 -8.10 14.19
N VAL A 127 -11.19 -7.90 14.69
CA VAL A 127 -12.40 -8.46 14.10
C VAL A 127 -12.63 -7.92 12.69
N ASN A 128 -12.51 -6.60 12.51
CA ASN A 128 -12.63 -5.95 11.21
C ASN A 128 -11.62 -6.52 10.21
N THR A 129 -10.34 -6.57 10.59
CA THR A 129 -9.26 -7.07 9.74
C THR A 129 -9.42 -8.57 9.47
N GLY A 130 -9.80 -9.35 10.47
CA GLY A 130 -10.05 -10.79 10.33
C GLY A 130 -11.14 -11.09 9.30
N TYR A 131 -12.27 -10.37 9.32
CA TYR A 131 -13.31 -10.53 8.30
C TYR A 131 -12.81 -10.13 6.90
N GLN A 132 -12.05 -9.05 6.78
CA GLN A 132 -11.46 -8.66 5.48
C GLN A 132 -10.53 -9.75 4.95
N MET A 133 -9.69 -10.33 5.82
CA MET A 133 -8.75 -11.39 5.43
C MET A 133 -9.46 -12.68 5.05
N ILE A 134 -10.45 -13.11 5.83
CA ILE A 134 -11.21 -14.33 5.54
C ILE A 134 -11.94 -14.16 4.20
N THR A 135 -12.70 -13.09 4.03
CA THR A 135 -13.49 -12.88 2.81
C THR A 135 -12.60 -12.64 1.60
N GLY A 136 -11.56 -11.82 1.71
CA GLY A 136 -10.60 -11.57 0.64
C GLY A 136 -9.81 -12.84 0.27
N GLY A 137 -9.37 -13.61 1.27
CA GLY A 137 -8.69 -14.88 1.07
C GLY A 137 -9.58 -15.93 0.39
N MET A 138 -10.85 -16.05 0.79
CA MET A 138 -11.79 -16.94 0.12
C MET A 138 -12.01 -16.55 -1.36
N MET A 139 -12.11 -15.26 -1.66
CA MET A 139 -12.22 -14.79 -3.04
C MET A 139 -10.95 -15.09 -3.84
N LEU A 140 -9.76 -14.91 -3.24
CA LEU A 140 -8.48 -15.30 -3.87
C LEU A 140 -8.41 -16.80 -4.13
N LEU A 141 -8.87 -17.65 -3.20
CA LEU A 141 -8.95 -19.09 -3.41
C LEU A 141 -9.84 -19.43 -4.60
N ILE A 142 -11.04 -18.85 -4.66
CA ILE A 142 -11.97 -19.05 -5.79
C ILE A 142 -11.30 -18.61 -7.11
N THR A 143 -10.64 -17.47 -7.10
CA THR A 143 -9.94 -16.93 -8.27
C THR A 143 -8.80 -17.86 -8.71
N SER A 144 -7.99 -18.34 -7.78
CA SER A 144 -6.89 -19.29 -8.03
C SER A 144 -7.39 -20.59 -8.68
N PHE A 145 -8.48 -21.17 -8.15
CA PHE A 145 -9.12 -22.33 -8.78
C PHE A 145 -9.67 -22.04 -10.19
N ALA A 146 -10.28 -20.86 -10.36
CA ALA A 146 -10.84 -20.48 -11.67
C ALA A 146 -9.75 -20.29 -12.75
N PHE A 147 -8.56 -19.86 -12.35
CA PHE A 147 -7.40 -19.71 -13.25
C PHE A 147 -6.53 -20.98 -13.36
N GLY A 148 -6.92 -22.07 -12.70
CA GLY A 148 -6.23 -23.36 -12.79
C GLY A 148 -4.83 -23.35 -12.20
N GLU A 149 -4.58 -22.55 -11.14
CA GLU A 149 -3.29 -22.54 -10.48
C GLU A 149 -2.97 -23.88 -9.81
N THR A 150 -1.72 -24.32 -9.91
CA THR A 150 -1.25 -25.56 -9.28
C THR A 150 -0.97 -25.33 -7.79
N TRP A 151 -1.48 -26.20 -6.94
CA TRP A 151 -1.32 -26.11 -5.51
C TRP A 151 -0.30 -27.13 -5.02
N SER A 152 0.63 -26.68 -4.20
CA SER A 152 1.55 -27.53 -3.46
C SER A 152 1.30 -27.42 -1.96
N SER A 153 1.55 -28.49 -1.21
CA SER A 153 1.43 -28.45 0.25
C SER A 153 2.46 -27.47 0.83
N PRO A 154 2.07 -26.57 1.75
CA PRO A 154 3.03 -25.72 2.44
C PRO A 154 4.14 -26.49 3.16
N LEU A 155 3.88 -27.75 3.56
CA LEU A 155 4.88 -28.61 4.19
C LEU A 155 5.95 -29.12 3.20
N SER A 156 5.69 -29.06 1.89
CA SER A 156 6.66 -29.44 0.86
C SER A 156 7.56 -28.27 0.41
N TRP A 157 7.31 -27.04 0.92
CA TRP A 157 8.13 -25.90 0.59
C TRP A 157 9.47 -25.93 1.31
N SER A 158 10.50 -25.30 0.75
CA SER A 158 11.79 -25.16 1.42
C SER A 158 11.66 -24.35 2.71
N GLU A 159 12.52 -24.63 3.69
CA GLU A 159 12.51 -23.94 4.99
C GLU A 159 12.51 -22.40 4.87
N PRO A 160 13.33 -21.75 4.02
CA PRO A 160 13.29 -20.30 3.87
C PRO A 160 11.92 -19.79 3.38
N VAL A 161 11.23 -20.54 2.52
CA VAL A 161 9.90 -20.17 2.02
C VAL A 161 8.86 -20.30 3.13
N GLN A 162 8.92 -21.36 3.94
CA GLN A 162 8.02 -21.54 5.09
C GLN A 162 8.20 -20.42 6.12
N LEU A 163 9.45 -20.08 6.47
CA LEU A 163 9.75 -18.99 7.41
C LEU A 163 9.31 -17.63 6.88
N SER A 164 9.53 -17.36 5.60
CA SER A 164 9.06 -16.13 4.93
C SER A 164 7.55 -16.03 4.96
N MET A 165 6.85 -17.14 4.73
CA MET A 165 5.38 -17.19 4.77
C MET A 165 4.83 -16.94 6.17
N ILE A 166 5.44 -17.54 7.21
CA ILE A 166 5.09 -17.28 8.61
C ILE A 166 5.31 -15.80 8.94
N ALA A 167 6.45 -15.23 8.55
CA ALA A 167 6.75 -13.81 8.78
C ALA A 167 5.73 -12.90 8.07
N LEU A 168 5.36 -13.20 6.82
CA LEU A 168 4.33 -12.45 6.08
C LEU A 168 2.96 -12.54 6.75
N VAL A 169 2.57 -13.71 7.25
CA VAL A 169 1.30 -13.87 7.98
C VAL A 169 1.31 -13.07 9.27
N ILE A 170 2.33 -13.19 10.08
CA ILE A 170 2.37 -12.53 11.40
C ILE A 170 2.59 -11.02 11.23
N LEU A 171 3.66 -10.62 10.56
CA LEU A 171 4.05 -9.22 10.47
C LEU A 171 3.25 -8.45 9.43
N GLY A 172 3.09 -9.02 8.24
CA GLY A 172 2.39 -8.37 7.12
C GLY A 172 0.87 -8.36 7.32
N SER A 173 0.31 -9.53 7.60
CA SER A 173 -1.15 -9.67 7.67
C SER A 173 -1.70 -9.27 9.05
N ILE A 174 -1.24 -9.88 10.14
CA ILE A 174 -1.84 -9.64 11.46
C ILE A 174 -1.43 -8.25 11.98
N VAL A 175 -0.14 -7.91 11.99
CA VAL A 175 0.35 -6.66 12.58
C VAL A 175 0.14 -5.49 11.62
N ALA A 176 0.74 -5.53 10.43
CA ALA A 176 0.76 -4.37 9.53
C ALA A 176 -0.63 -4.05 8.97
N PHE A 177 -1.39 -5.04 8.49
CA PHE A 177 -2.71 -4.76 7.90
C PHE A 177 -3.75 -4.36 8.96
N THR A 178 -3.65 -4.88 10.19
CA THR A 178 -4.50 -4.40 11.30
C THR A 178 -4.15 -2.95 11.67
N SER A 179 -2.86 -2.62 11.74
CA SER A 179 -2.41 -1.25 11.98
C SER A 179 -2.85 -0.29 10.86
N PHE A 180 -2.78 -0.73 9.61
CA PHE A 180 -3.28 0.03 8.46
C PHE A 180 -4.79 0.33 8.58
N ASN A 181 -5.60 -0.67 8.88
CA ASN A 181 -7.05 -0.50 9.09
C ASN A 181 -7.36 0.44 10.28
N TYR A 182 -6.59 0.34 11.37
CA TYR A 182 -6.69 1.26 12.50
C TYR A 182 -6.37 2.70 12.09
N LEU A 183 -5.28 2.90 11.36
CA LEU A 183 -4.85 4.22 10.91
C LEU A 183 -5.86 4.87 9.96
N LEU A 184 -6.48 4.11 9.05
CA LEU A 184 -7.53 4.63 8.15
C LEU A 184 -8.76 5.17 8.90
N LYS A 185 -9.00 4.70 10.13
CA LYS A 185 -10.06 5.23 11.00
C LYS A 185 -9.59 6.40 11.88
N SER A 186 -8.30 6.54 12.09
CA SER A 186 -7.72 7.49 13.06
C SER A 186 -7.16 8.75 12.40
N VAL A 187 -6.66 8.63 11.16
CA VAL A 187 -6.06 9.74 10.40
C VAL A 187 -6.55 9.72 8.96
N SER A 188 -6.30 10.81 8.23
CA SER A 188 -6.72 10.91 6.84
C SER A 188 -5.96 9.94 5.91
N PRO A 189 -6.62 9.35 4.89
CA PRO A 189 -6.04 8.34 4.02
C PRO A 189 -4.73 8.75 3.34
N GLU A 190 -4.58 10.04 2.96
CA GLU A 190 -3.33 10.53 2.34
C GLU A 190 -2.13 10.42 3.30
N LYS A 191 -2.35 10.55 4.60
CA LYS A 191 -1.29 10.37 5.61
C LYS A 191 -0.93 8.90 5.78
N VAL A 192 -1.92 8.02 5.77
CA VAL A 192 -1.68 6.57 5.83
C VAL A 192 -0.86 6.13 4.62
N ALA A 193 -1.17 6.66 3.44
CA ALA A 193 -0.45 6.35 2.21
C ALA A 193 1.04 6.71 2.24
N THR A 194 1.48 7.63 3.12
CA THR A 194 2.92 7.95 3.24
C THR A 194 3.77 6.77 3.69
N SER A 195 3.16 5.70 4.23
CA SER A 195 3.86 4.44 4.54
C SER A 195 4.55 3.83 3.31
N THR A 196 4.02 4.07 2.09
CA THR A 196 4.65 3.59 0.85
C THR A 196 6.05 4.16 0.63
N TYR A 197 6.37 5.31 1.21
CA TYR A 197 7.71 5.91 1.14
C TYR A 197 8.65 5.44 2.25
N VAL A 198 8.11 4.97 3.36
CA VAL A 198 8.89 4.45 4.49
C VAL A 198 9.31 3.00 4.26
N ASN A 199 8.46 2.21 3.62
CA ASN A 199 8.71 0.79 3.36
C ASN A 199 10.06 0.51 2.66
N PRO A 200 10.44 1.21 1.57
CA PRO A 200 11.73 0.99 0.91
C PRO A 200 12.93 1.29 1.81
N ILE A 201 12.79 2.28 2.70
CA ILE A 201 13.85 2.64 3.66
C ILE A 201 14.06 1.52 4.67
N ILE A 202 12.97 1.00 5.22
CA ILE A 202 13.02 -0.15 6.13
C ILE A 202 13.58 -1.38 5.42
N ALA A 203 13.15 -1.65 4.18
CA ALA A 203 13.67 -2.76 3.39
C ALA A 203 15.19 -2.64 3.17
N MET A 204 15.69 -1.45 2.85
CA MET A 204 17.12 -1.17 2.69
C MET A 204 17.90 -1.43 4.00
N LEU A 205 17.38 -0.98 5.14
CA LEU A 205 18.02 -1.19 6.44
C LEU A 205 18.05 -2.68 6.82
N LEU A 206 16.97 -3.41 6.56
CA LEU A 206 16.92 -4.85 6.82
C LEU A 206 17.82 -5.64 5.87
N GLY A 207 17.89 -5.25 4.60
CA GLY A 207 18.81 -5.83 3.62
C GLY A 207 20.27 -5.64 4.03
N TRP A 208 20.62 -4.42 4.47
CA TRP A 208 21.96 -4.15 5.01
C TRP A 208 22.26 -5.02 6.23
N TYR A 209 21.35 -5.10 7.20
CA TYR A 209 21.59 -5.79 8.46
C TYR A 209 21.59 -7.32 8.34
N PHE A 210 20.62 -7.90 7.63
CA PHE A 210 20.44 -9.36 7.55
C PHE A 210 21.11 -10.01 6.33
N LEU A 211 21.21 -9.28 5.22
CA LEU A 211 21.71 -9.83 3.95
C LEU A 211 23.09 -9.29 3.56
N ASN A 212 23.70 -8.43 4.42
CA ASN A 212 24.96 -7.74 4.14
C ASN A 212 24.96 -6.95 2.82
N GLU A 213 23.78 -6.43 2.41
CA GLU A 213 23.66 -5.60 1.23
C GLU A 213 24.39 -4.26 1.44
N GLN A 214 25.03 -3.76 0.38
CA GLN A 214 25.74 -2.49 0.46
C GLN A 214 24.76 -1.31 0.39
N VAL A 215 24.83 -0.42 1.39
CA VAL A 215 24.12 0.86 1.37
C VAL A 215 24.96 1.88 0.64
N THR A 216 24.55 2.25 -0.56
CA THR A 216 25.26 3.23 -1.40
C THR A 216 24.93 4.66 -0.97
N THR A 217 25.79 5.62 -1.34
CA THR A 217 25.50 7.05 -1.16
C THR A 217 24.18 7.46 -1.83
N GLN A 218 23.87 6.87 -3.00
CA GLN A 218 22.62 7.11 -3.71
C GLN A 218 21.41 6.61 -2.91
N SER A 219 21.52 5.47 -2.22
CA SER A 219 20.47 4.95 -1.33
C SER A 219 20.20 5.90 -0.16
N ILE A 220 21.25 6.49 0.42
CA ILE A 220 21.10 7.46 1.52
C ILE A 220 20.41 8.74 1.03
N VAL A 221 20.81 9.26 -0.14
CA VAL A 221 20.19 10.44 -0.75
C VAL A 221 18.71 10.15 -1.07
N ALA A 222 18.41 8.98 -1.66
CA ALA A 222 17.05 8.56 -1.96
C ALA A 222 16.19 8.50 -0.68
N ALA A 223 16.71 7.92 0.42
CA ALA A 223 16.03 7.88 1.71
C ALA A 223 15.72 9.28 2.26
N ALA A 224 16.69 10.20 2.18
CA ALA A 224 16.48 11.60 2.61
C ALA A 224 15.40 12.32 1.80
N VAL A 225 15.37 12.11 0.47
CA VAL A 225 14.32 12.65 -0.42
C VAL A 225 12.95 12.07 -0.09
N LEU A 226 12.85 10.75 0.13
CA LEU A 226 11.62 10.07 0.53
C LEU A 226 11.05 10.61 1.85
N LEU A 227 11.90 10.72 2.89
CA LEU A 227 11.49 11.27 4.19
C LEU A 227 11.07 12.74 4.10
N SER A 228 11.73 13.53 3.24
CA SER A 228 11.29 14.90 2.93
C SER A 228 9.89 14.89 2.31
N GLY A 229 9.58 13.95 1.41
CA GLY A 229 8.24 13.76 0.85
C GLY A 229 7.19 13.50 1.93
N VAL A 230 7.47 12.59 2.87
CA VAL A 230 6.60 12.31 4.03
C VAL A 230 6.37 13.58 4.86
N TYR A 231 7.42 14.34 5.14
CA TYR A 231 7.33 15.59 5.90
C TYR A 231 6.38 16.58 5.23
N PHE A 232 6.52 16.81 3.92
CA PHE A 232 5.68 17.77 3.18
C PHE A 232 4.21 17.34 3.12
N ILE A 233 3.91 16.06 2.92
CA ILE A 233 2.52 15.56 2.93
C ILE A 233 1.87 15.76 4.31
N ASN A 234 2.64 15.57 5.39
CA ASN A 234 2.12 15.71 6.76
C ASN A 234 2.08 17.17 7.26
N THR A 235 2.69 18.11 6.54
CA THR A 235 2.77 19.52 6.96
C THR A 235 1.47 20.25 6.65
N LYS A 236 0.85 20.84 7.67
CA LYS A 236 -0.37 21.68 7.53
C LYS A 236 -0.09 23.14 7.14
N LYS A 237 1.16 23.54 6.87
CA LYS A 237 1.47 24.92 6.52
C LYS A 237 0.82 25.31 5.20
N LYS A 238 -0.10 26.28 5.23
CA LYS A 238 -0.54 26.99 4.03
C LYS A 238 0.65 27.76 3.49
N LEU A 239 1.04 27.52 2.23
CA LEU A 239 1.99 28.41 1.53
C LEU A 239 1.35 29.78 1.41
N THR A 240 1.74 30.73 2.27
CA THR A 240 1.33 32.13 2.24
C THR A 240 2.08 32.91 1.15
N MET A 241 2.40 32.28 0.03
CA MET A 241 3.18 32.93 -1.04
C MET A 241 2.37 33.90 -1.91
N TYR A 242 1.03 34.00 -1.72
CA TYR A 242 0.17 34.81 -2.60
C TYR A 242 -0.59 35.94 -1.90
N SER A 243 -0.33 36.24 -0.64
CA SER A 243 -1.01 37.37 0.03
C SER A 243 -0.26 38.72 -0.05
N ARG A 244 0.94 38.77 -0.64
CA ARG A 244 1.71 39.99 -0.77
C ARG A 244 1.43 40.86 -2.02
N PHE A 245 0.58 40.38 -2.93
CA PHE A 245 0.24 41.09 -4.19
C PHE A 245 -1.22 41.50 -4.32
N LYS A 246 -1.98 41.54 -3.21
CA LYS A 246 -3.25 42.24 -3.15
C LYS A 246 -3.10 43.47 -2.23
N LYS A 247 -2.59 44.53 -2.75
CA LYS A 247 -2.85 45.90 -2.33
C LYS A 247 -3.36 46.65 -3.57
#